data_8d10185a271923920b4d7990e0fb089f
#
_entry.id   8d10185a271923920b4d7990e0fb089f
#
_cell.length_a   1.000
_cell.length_b   1.000
_cell.length_c   1.000
_cell.angle_alpha   90.00
_cell.angle_beta   90.00
_cell.angle_gamma   90.00
#
_symmetry.space_group_name_H-M   'P 1'
#
loop_
_entity.id
_entity.type
_entity.pdbx_description
1 polymer ?
#
loop_
_entity_poly.entity_id
_entity_poly.type
_entity_poly.pdbx_seq_one_letter_code
_entity_poly.pdbx_strand_id
1 'polypeptide(L)'
;MTKEQIEDIIKNLEKREYEVRFKTYEDNIVGFYCNEHAFTIDYNSTKTVVGVGICLGVYSTFNQKDVDWLNSITDRWEMYKYCISFSFVTESKQELENVLLHCVEYF
;
A
#
# COMPACT_ATOMS: atom_id res chain seq x y z
N MET A 1 5.71 6.02 -12.56
CA MET A 1 6.69 4.93 -12.38
C MET A 1 6.55 3.88 -13.47
N THR A 2 7.59 3.11 -13.71
CA THR A 2 7.56 2.02 -14.68
C THR A 2 7.09 0.72 -14.03
N LYS A 3 6.64 -0.21 -14.86
CA LYS A 3 6.27 -1.55 -14.42
C LYS A 3 7.44 -2.24 -13.69
N GLU A 4 8.65 -2.06 -14.21
CA GLU A 4 9.85 -2.66 -13.64
C GLU A 4 10.15 -2.16 -12.24
N GLN A 5 9.95 -0.87 -11.99
CA GLN A 5 10.13 -0.29 -10.66
C GLN A 5 9.12 -0.87 -9.66
N ILE A 6 7.89 -1.07 -10.10
CA ILE A 6 6.84 -1.63 -9.25
C ILE A 6 7.10 -3.11 -8.98
N GLU A 7 7.53 -3.86 -10.00
CA GLU A 7 7.91 -5.26 -9.81
C GLU A 7 9.07 -5.42 -8.85
N ASP A 8 10.04 -4.50 -8.88
CA ASP A 8 11.16 -4.50 -7.93
C ASP A 8 10.67 -4.32 -6.49
N ILE A 9 9.72 -3.41 -6.28
CA ILE A 9 9.14 -3.19 -4.95
C ILE A 9 8.46 -4.46 -4.45
N ILE A 10 7.68 -5.11 -5.31
CA ILE A 10 6.98 -6.35 -4.94
C ILE A 10 7.99 -7.45 -4.62
N LYS A 11 9.05 -7.59 -5.43
CA LYS A 11 10.11 -8.56 -5.17
C LYS A 11 10.82 -8.30 -3.86
N ASN A 12 11.02 -7.03 -3.50
CA ASN A 12 11.63 -6.67 -2.24
C ASN A 12 10.75 -7.07 -1.04
N LEU A 13 9.44 -6.93 -1.17
CA LEU A 13 8.51 -7.43 -0.16
C LEU A 13 8.63 -8.94 0.00
N GLU A 14 8.69 -9.66 -1.11
CA GLU A 14 8.83 -11.12 -1.11
C GLU A 14 10.17 -11.56 -0.50
N LYS A 15 11.26 -10.85 -0.78
CA LYS A 15 12.58 -11.12 -0.20
C LYS A 15 12.62 -10.93 1.31
N ARG A 16 11.77 -10.06 1.84
CA ARG A 16 11.63 -9.86 3.27
C ARG A 16 10.70 -10.88 3.92
N GLU A 17 10.31 -11.91 3.14
CA GLU A 17 9.44 -12.98 3.59
C GLU A 17 8.00 -12.54 3.89
N TYR A 18 7.58 -11.38 3.38
CA TYR A 18 6.19 -10.98 3.43
C TYR A 18 5.41 -11.73 2.36
N GLU A 19 4.27 -12.26 2.74
CA GLU A 19 3.45 -13.05 1.84
C GLU A 19 2.70 -12.17 0.85
N VAL A 20 3.10 -12.20 -0.41
CA VAL A 20 2.42 -11.50 -1.50
C VAL A 20 1.54 -12.50 -2.24
N ARG A 21 0.23 -12.20 -2.31
CA ARG A 21 -0.76 -13.10 -2.93
C ARG A 21 -1.64 -12.37 -3.92
N PHE A 22 -2.23 -13.13 -4.84
CA PHE A 22 -3.24 -12.66 -5.78
C PHE A 22 -2.77 -11.50 -6.63
N LYS A 23 -1.53 -11.58 -7.14
CA LYS A 23 -1.00 -10.57 -8.05
C LYS A 23 -1.81 -10.56 -9.35
N THR A 24 -2.32 -9.40 -9.71
CA THR A 24 -3.02 -9.19 -10.98
C THR A 24 -2.41 -8.01 -11.72
N TYR A 25 -2.30 -8.15 -13.04
CA TYR A 25 -1.77 -7.09 -13.90
C TYR A 25 -2.79 -6.84 -15.00
N GLU A 26 -3.37 -5.65 -15.04
CA GLU A 26 -4.36 -5.29 -16.04
C GLU A 26 -4.32 -3.80 -16.31
N ASP A 27 -4.18 -3.43 -17.59
CA ASP A 27 -4.21 -2.03 -18.04
C ASP A 27 -3.31 -1.07 -17.25
N ASN A 28 -2.07 -1.49 -17.01
CA ASN A 28 -1.10 -0.73 -16.22
C ASN A 28 -1.51 -0.52 -14.76
N ILE A 29 -2.32 -1.44 -14.25
CA ILE A 29 -2.68 -1.49 -12.85
C ILE A 29 -2.22 -2.84 -12.31
N VAL A 30 -1.47 -2.81 -11.22
CA VAL A 30 -1.14 -4.03 -10.48
C VAL A 30 -1.89 -4.04 -9.16
N GLY A 31 -2.54 -5.16 -8.87
CA GLY A 31 -3.18 -5.38 -7.58
C GLY A 31 -2.59 -6.59 -6.89
N PHE A 32 -2.47 -6.53 -5.59
CA PHE A 32 -1.98 -7.66 -4.80
C PHE A 32 -2.37 -7.50 -3.33
N TYR A 33 -2.27 -8.60 -2.61
CA TYR A 33 -2.41 -8.62 -1.15
C TYR A 33 -1.04 -8.91 -0.54
N CYS A 34 -0.74 -8.25 0.55
CA CYS A 34 0.46 -8.53 1.31
C CYS A 34 0.12 -8.45 2.79
N ASN A 35 0.28 -9.56 3.53
CA ASN A 35 -0.06 -9.66 4.95
C ASN A 35 -1.48 -9.16 5.25
N GLU A 36 -2.46 -9.62 4.48
CA GLU A 36 -3.89 -9.29 4.63
C GLU A 36 -4.25 -7.86 4.20
N HIS A 37 -3.29 -7.04 3.77
CA HIS A 37 -3.55 -5.70 3.26
C HIS A 37 -3.62 -5.71 1.75
N ALA A 38 -4.52 -4.90 1.18
CA ALA A 38 -4.75 -4.82 -0.25
C ALA A 38 -4.09 -3.58 -0.84
N PHE A 39 -3.42 -3.76 -1.96
CA PHE A 39 -2.76 -2.66 -2.67
C PHE A 39 -3.11 -2.68 -4.14
N THR A 40 -3.37 -1.50 -4.70
CA THR A 40 -3.49 -1.31 -6.14
C THR A 40 -2.56 -0.17 -6.54
N ILE A 41 -1.81 -0.38 -7.60
CA ILE A 41 -0.86 0.61 -8.10
C ILE A 41 -1.16 0.85 -9.57
N ASP A 42 -1.68 2.04 -9.87
CA ASP A 42 -1.97 2.47 -11.23
C ASP A 42 -0.81 3.32 -11.71
N TYR A 43 -0.03 2.79 -12.66
CA TYR A 43 1.14 3.45 -13.21
C TYR A 43 0.92 3.89 -14.66
N ASN A 44 -0.33 4.09 -15.04
CA ASN A 44 -0.74 4.30 -16.43
C ASN A 44 -0.51 5.71 -16.98
N SER A 45 -0.11 6.66 -16.29
CA SER A 45 0.01 8.00 -16.83
C SER A 45 1.21 8.72 -16.23
N THR A 46 1.19 10.03 -16.31
CA THR A 46 2.23 10.87 -15.73
C THR A 46 2.29 10.77 -14.21
N LYS A 47 1.28 10.17 -13.58
CA LYS A 47 1.22 10.02 -12.13
C LYS A 47 0.99 8.55 -11.76
N THR A 48 1.64 8.11 -10.70
CA THR A 48 1.36 6.80 -10.11
C THR A 48 0.40 6.98 -8.94
N VAL A 49 -0.76 6.36 -9.03
CA VAL A 49 -1.80 6.42 -8.00
C VAL A 49 -1.84 5.11 -7.26
N VAL A 50 -1.76 5.17 -5.95
CA VAL A 50 -1.72 3.99 -5.08
C VAL A 50 -2.96 3.95 -4.23
N GLY A 51 -3.70 2.85 -4.31
CA GLY A 51 -4.84 2.57 -3.44
C GLY A 51 -4.42 1.57 -2.37
N VAL A 52 -4.81 1.83 -1.14
CA VAL A 52 -4.45 1.00 0.01
C VAL A 52 -5.69 0.64 0.81
N GLY A 53 -5.82 -0.65 1.10
CA GLY A 53 -6.81 -1.16 2.03
C GLY A 53 -6.11 -1.89 3.17
N ILE A 54 -6.14 -1.31 4.36
CA ILE A 54 -5.52 -1.91 5.53
C ILE A 54 -6.58 -2.68 6.31
N CYS A 55 -6.31 -3.96 6.56
CA CYS A 55 -7.19 -4.79 7.38
C CYS A 55 -6.59 -4.86 8.78
N LEU A 56 -7.26 -4.25 9.76
CA LEU A 56 -6.81 -4.28 11.14
C LEU A 56 -7.30 -5.57 11.82
N GLY A 57 -6.43 -6.24 12.53
CA GLY A 57 -6.81 -7.39 13.34
C GLY A 57 -7.68 -6.94 14.52
N VAL A 58 -8.48 -7.87 15.05
CA VAL A 58 -9.37 -7.59 16.19
C VAL A 58 -8.60 -7.06 17.41
N TYR A 59 -7.34 -7.46 17.53
CA TYR A 59 -6.48 -7.05 18.64
C TYR A 59 -5.52 -5.92 18.27
N SER A 60 -5.64 -5.36 17.07
CA SER A 60 -4.79 -4.25 16.65
C SER A 60 -5.15 -3.00 17.44
N THR A 61 -4.13 -2.27 17.86
CA THR A 61 -4.32 -0.95 18.45
C THR A 61 -4.16 0.09 17.35
N PHE A 62 -5.16 0.94 17.20
CA PHE A 62 -5.10 2.09 16.30
C PHE A 62 -5.12 3.34 17.18
N ASN A 63 -4.07 4.13 17.13
CA ASN A 63 -3.88 5.26 18.04
C ASN A 63 -3.54 6.55 17.28
N GLN A 64 -3.31 7.62 18.02
CA GLN A 64 -3.03 8.93 17.44
C GLN A 64 -1.78 8.92 16.54
N LYS A 65 -0.80 8.11 16.86
CA LYS A 65 0.41 7.99 16.04
C LYS A 65 0.07 7.48 14.63
N ASP A 66 -0.85 6.54 14.53
CA ASP A 66 -1.31 6.00 13.26
C ASP A 66 -2.11 7.04 12.47
N VAL A 67 -2.96 7.80 13.15
CA VAL A 67 -3.70 8.92 12.54
C VAL A 67 -2.71 9.95 11.98
N ASP A 68 -1.70 10.30 12.74
CA ASP A 68 -0.69 11.28 12.30
C ASP A 68 0.06 10.77 11.07
N TRP A 69 0.41 9.49 11.05
CA TRP A 69 1.07 8.89 9.89
C TRP A 69 0.17 8.96 8.65
N LEU A 70 -1.10 8.57 8.77
CA LEU A 70 -2.05 8.63 7.66
C LEU A 70 -2.18 10.06 7.12
N ASN A 71 -2.32 11.02 8.01
CA ASN A 71 -2.45 12.43 7.62
C ASN A 71 -1.18 12.97 6.95
N SER A 72 -0.03 12.33 7.16
CA SER A 72 1.22 12.73 6.53
C SER A 72 1.35 12.26 5.08
N ILE A 73 0.61 11.22 4.68
CA ILE A 73 0.73 10.63 3.34
C ILE A 73 -0.49 10.80 2.47
N THR A 74 -1.64 11.08 3.04
CA THR A 74 -2.87 11.27 2.28
C THR A 74 -3.70 12.40 2.86
N ASP A 75 -4.44 13.09 1.98
CA ASP A 75 -5.34 14.16 2.40
C ASP A 75 -6.65 13.60 2.95
N ARG A 76 -6.97 12.37 2.61
CA ARG A 76 -8.26 11.79 2.96
C ARG A 76 -8.13 10.28 3.15
N TRP A 77 -8.59 9.81 4.31
CA TRP A 77 -8.67 8.38 4.59
C TRP A 77 -9.99 8.08 5.30
N GLU A 78 -10.46 6.85 5.16
CA GLU A 78 -11.71 6.42 5.74
C GLU A 78 -11.49 5.15 6.55
N MET A 79 -12.22 5.03 7.66
CA MET A 79 -12.24 3.80 8.44
C MET A 79 -13.66 3.29 8.51
N TYR A 80 -13.84 2.02 8.14
CA TYR A 80 -15.10 1.34 8.27
C TYR A 80 -14.86 -0.01 8.94
N LYS A 81 -15.41 -0.16 10.14
CA LYS A 81 -15.15 -1.34 10.99
C LYS A 81 -13.65 -1.49 11.25
N TYR A 82 -13.06 -2.57 10.77
CA TYR A 82 -11.63 -2.87 10.96
C TYR A 82 -10.81 -2.59 9.71
N CYS A 83 -11.35 -1.86 8.77
CA CYS A 83 -10.66 -1.58 7.51
C CYS A 83 -10.43 -0.08 7.35
N ILE A 84 -9.21 0.27 6.95
CA ILE A 84 -8.83 1.63 6.60
C ILE A 84 -8.56 1.66 5.12
N SER A 85 -9.12 2.62 4.40
CA SER A 85 -8.84 2.79 2.98
C SER A 85 -8.41 4.23 2.68
N PHE A 86 -7.43 4.35 1.81
CA PHE A 86 -6.94 5.64 1.33
C PHE A 86 -6.24 5.47 0.00
N SER A 87 -5.96 6.59 -0.66
CA SER A 87 -5.12 6.62 -1.85
C SER A 87 -4.15 7.78 -1.75
N PHE A 88 -3.05 7.67 -2.48
CA PHE A 88 -2.09 8.74 -2.59
C PHE A 88 -1.40 8.68 -3.93
N VAL A 89 -0.73 9.75 -4.31
CA VAL A 89 -0.03 9.88 -5.59
C VAL A 89 1.45 10.04 -5.29
N THR A 90 2.29 9.28 -5.99
CA THR A 90 3.73 9.41 -5.83
C THR A 90 4.45 9.09 -7.14
N GLU A 91 5.60 9.75 -7.36
CA GLU A 91 6.53 9.42 -8.43
C GLU A 91 7.83 8.85 -7.85
N SER A 92 7.92 8.74 -6.54
CA SER A 92 9.11 8.23 -5.85
C SER A 92 8.95 6.75 -5.53
N LYS A 93 9.82 5.93 -6.12
CA LYS A 93 9.90 4.49 -5.82
C LYS A 93 10.15 4.27 -4.32
N GLN A 94 11.05 5.07 -3.74
CA GLN A 94 11.39 4.94 -2.32
C GLN A 94 10.21 5.29 -1.42
N GLU A 95 9.48 6.34 -1.75
CA GLU A 95 8.28 6.72 -0.99
C GLU A 95 7.22 5.61 -1.05
N LEU A 96 6.97 5.07 -2.24
CA LEU A 96 6.00 3.98 -2.40
C LEU A 96 6.43 2.76 -1.56
N GLU A 97 7.68 2.35 -1.67
CA GLU A 97 8.18 1.21 -0.91
C GLU A 97 8.07 1.45 0.60
N ASN A 98 8.40 2.65 1.07
CA ASN A 98 8.29 3.01 2.48
C ASN A 98 6.85 2.92 2.98
N VAL A 99 5.88 3.40 2.21
CA VAL A 99 4.47 3.34 2.59
C VAL A 99 3.98 1.90 2.65
N LEU A 100 4.33 1.08 1.65
CA LEU A 100 3.94 -0.33 1.65
C LEU A 100 4.53 -1.07 2.84
N LEU A 101 5.82 -0.86 3.12
CA LEU A 101 6.49 -1.47 4.26
C LEU A 101 5.86 -1.04 5.59
N HIS A 102 5.54 0.24 5.73
CA HIS A 102 4.87 0.72 6.93
C HIS A 102 3.54 0.01 7.15
N CYS A 103 2.72 -0.10 6.10
CA CYS A 103 1.44 -0.81 6.18
C CYS A 103 1.61 -2.26 6.62
N VAL A 104 2.57 -2.96 6.02
CA VAL A 104 2.80 -4.38 6.27
C VAL A 104 3.39 -4.62 7.67
N GLU A 105 4.26 -3.74 8.13
CA GLU A 105 4.98 -3.93 9.39
C GLU A 105 4.24 -3.42 10.62
N TYR A 106 3.40 -2.38 10.48
CA TYR A 106 2.76 -1.72 11.62
C TYR A 106 1.25 -1.93 11.70
N PHE A 107 0.64 -2.52 10.73
CA PHE A 107 -0.77 -2.84 10.72
C PHE A 107 -0.97 -4.33 10.42
#